data_0be48347c309cc88018bd7454b878570
#
_entry.id   0be48347c309cc88018bd7454b878570
#
_cell.length_a   1.000
_cell.length_b   1.000
_cell.length_c   1.000
_cell.angle_alpha   90.00
_cell.angle_beta   90.00
_cell.angle_gamma   90.00
#
_symmetry.space_group_name_H-M   'P 1'
#
loop_
_entity.id
_entity.type
_entity.pdbx_description
1 polymer ?
#
loop_
_entity_poly.entity_id
_entity_poly.type
_entity_poly.pdbx_seq_one_letter_code
_entity_poly.pdbx_strand_id
1 'polypeptide(L)'
;DHGRKAFNMVPNDPRVLSGYGEVLVRTGKVDKGLELLNKAYELDPIPQGQSSSDNRVKDLILGYFFAEDYNKVVELSFDISVMDPRSIALILYSRSQLKQDLEMSKEYKVLKSDYKETDWAQTVDRFHIQSEDIRKNLLEFIEGV
;
A
#
# COMPACT_ATOMS: atom_id res chain seq x y z
N ASP A 1 19.90 -3.62 -15.61
CA ASP A 1 18.75 -3.28 -14.82
C ASP A 1 18.97 -2.00 -14.04
N HIS A 2 18.23 -0.96 -14.40
CA HIS A 2 18.38 0.38 -13.84
C HIS A 2 18.09 0.44 -12.34
N GLY A 3 17.05 -0.24 -11.87
CA GLY A 3 16.69 -0.22 -10.46
C GLY A 3 17.76 -0.88 -9.60
N ARG A 4 18.25 -2.02 -10.04
CA ARG A 4 19.32 -2.73 -9.34
C ARG A 4 20.62 -1.95 -9.35
N LYS A 5 20.94 -1.31 -10.48
CA LYS A 5 22.15 -0.49 -10.59
C LYS A 5 22.08 0.72 -9.63
N ALA A 6 20.93 1.40 -9.59
CA ALA A 6 20.74 2.52 -8.68
C ALA A 6 20.85 2.06 -7.22
N PHE A 7 20.26 0.92 -6.88
CA PHE A 7 20.36 0.35 -5.54
C PHE A 7 21.81 0.06 -5.15
N ASN A 8 22.60 -0.52 -6.08
CA ASN A 8 23.99 -0.83 -5.81
C ASN A 8 24.86 0.43 -5.65
N MET A 9 24.51 1.52 -6.37
CA MET A 9 25.26 2.78 -6.31
C MET A 9 24.88 3.61 -5.08
N VAL A 10 23.61 3.54 -4.64
CA VAL A 10 23.09 4.32 -3.51
C VAL A 10 22.27 3.39 -2.61
N PRO A 11 22.92 2.36 -2.01
CA PRO A 11 22.20 1.30 -1.29
C PRO A 11 21.50 1.75 -0.03
N ASN A 12 21.83 2.95 0.48
CA ASN A 12 21.22 3.48 1.69
C ASN A 12 20.32 4.70 1.42
N ASP A 13 19.95 4.94 0.16
CA ASP A 13 18.99 5.99 -0.14
C ASP A 13 17.58 5.42 0.01
N PRO A 14 16.80 5.87 1.01
CA PRO A 14 15.47 5.31 1.25
C PRO A 14 14.51 5.52 0.09
N ARG A 15 14.68 6.59 -0.71
CA ARG A 15 13.82 6.82 -1.87
C ARG A 15 14.08 5.78 -2.96
N VAL A 16 15.33 5.44 -3.20
CA VAL A 16 15.72 4.43 -4.18
C VAL A 16 15.22 3.05 -3.73
N LEU A 17 15.43 2.73 -2.45
CA LEU A 17 14.99 1.45 -1.87
C LEU A 17 13.47 1.33 -1.95
N SER A 18 12.75 2.38 -1.58
CA SER A 18 11.30 2.38 -1.57
C SER A 18 10.73 2.23 -2.99
N GLY A 19 11.25 3.00 -3.94
CA GLY A 19 10.81 2.92 -5.33
C GLY A 19 11.03 1.55 -5.95
N TYR A 20 12.22 0.99 -5.76
CA TYR A 20 12.53 -0.33 -6.28
C TYR A 20 11.70 -1.43 -5.57
N GLY A 21 11.57 -1.33 -4.24
CA GLY A 21 10.76 -2.27 -3.47
C GLY A 21 9.31 -2.28 -3.91
N GLU A 22 8.73 -1.11 -4.16
CA GLU A 22 7.35 -0.99 -4.63
C GLU A 22 7.15 -1.67 -5.98
N VAL A 23 8.06 -1.47 -6.91
CA VAL A 23 8.00 -2.13 -8.23
C VAL A 23 8.08 -3.65 -8.07
N LEU A 24 8.99 -4.15 -7.24
CA LEU A 24 9.12 -5.59 -7.02
C LEU A 24 7.86 -6.20 -6.45
N VAL A 25 7.25 -5.54 -5.47
CA VAL A 25 6.01 -6.01 -4.86
C VAL A 25 4.88 -6.08 -5.90
N ARG A 26 4.70 -5.01 -6.66
CA ARG A 26 3.61 -4.95 -7.66
C ARG A 26 3.80 -5.96 -8.79
N THR A 27 5.02 -6.36 -9.07
CA THR A 27 5.33 -7.29 -10.15
C THR A 27 5.54 -8.73 -9.68
N GLY A 28 5.19 -9.04 -8.43
CA GLY A 28 5.16 -10.40 -7.93
C GLY A 28 6.39 -10.87 -7.15
N LYS A 29 7.43 -10.05 -7.04
CA LYS A 29 8.64 -10.38 -6.25
C LYS A 29 8.48 -9.81 -4.84
N VAL A 30 7.50 -10.34 -4.12
CA VAL A 30 7.02 -9.75 -2.87
C VAL A 30 8.07 -9.80 -1.76
N ASP A 31 8.73 -10.93 -1.56
CA ASP A 31 9.69 -11.07 -0.47
C ASP A 31 10.84 -10.09 -0.60
N LYS A 32 11.42 -9.99 -1.80
CA LYS A 32 12.50 -9.06 -2.05
C LYS A 32 12.03 -7.62 -1.96
N GLY A 33 10.85 -7.33 -2.48
CA GLY A 33 10.26 -6.00 -2.39
C GLY A 33 10.07 -5.57 -0.93
N LEU A 34 9.49 -6.44 -0.10
CA LEU A 34 9.30 -6.14 1.32
C LEU A 34 10.61 -5.91 2.05
N GLU A 35 11.65 -6.68 1.73
CA GLU A 35 12.96 -6.48 2.32
C GLU A 35 13.46 -5.05 2.09
N LEU A 36 13.32 -4.57 0.85
CA LEU A 36 13.75 -3.21 0.50
C LEU A 36 12.86 -2.14 1.13
N LEU A 37 11.54 -2.38 1.16
CA LEU A 37 10.61 -1.43 1.79
C LEU A 37 10.85 -1.32 3.29
N ASN A 38 11.14 -2.42 3.97
CA ASN A 38 11.47 -2.39 5.40
C ASN A 38 12.79 -1.66 5.64
N LYS A 39 13.78 -1.85 4.78
CA LYS A 39 15.05 -1.13 4.90
C LYS A 39 14.85 0.37 4.71
N ALA A 40 14.03 0.77 3.73
CA ALA A 40 13.70 2.18 3.53
C ALA A 40 13.02 2.78 4.76
N TYR A 41 12.10 2.03 5.36
CA TYR A 41 11.41 2.46 6.58
C TYR A 41 12.39 2.63 7.75
N GLU A 42 13.33 1.70 7.92
CA GLU A 42 14.34 1.80 8.98
C GLU A 42 15.21 3.05 8.82
N LEU A 43 15.57 3.38 7.57
CA LEU A 43 16.46 4.52 7.30
C LEU A 43 15.73 5.86 7.40
N ASP A 44 14.43 5.91 7.05
CA ASP A 44 13.68 7.15 7.00
C ASP A 44 12.18 6.84 7.22
N PRO A 45 11.78 6.56 8.47
CA PRO A 45 10.40 6.13 8.74
C PRO A 45 9.37 7.23 8.48
N ILE A 46 9.74 8.50 8.68
CA ILE A 46 8.83 9.63 8.50
C ILE A 46 9.51 10.66 7.60
N PRO A 47 9.41 10.49 6.26
CA PRO A 47 10.02 11.43 5.32
C PRO A 47 9.49 12.84 5.54
N GLN A 48 10.36 13.83 5.42
CA GLN A 48 9.98 15.22 5.59
C GLN A 48 9.24 15.76 4.37
N GLY A 49 8.32 16.69 4.61
CA GLY A 49 7.48 17.28 3.58
C GLY A 49 6.01 17.08 3.88
N GLN A 50 5.16 18.01 3.41
CA GLN A 50 3.74 18.04 3.78
C GLN A 50 2.96 16.78 3.35
N SER A 51 3.32 16.20 2.21
CA SER A 51 2.60 15.05 1.65
C SER A 51 3.38 13.74 1.77
N SER A 52 4.55 13.76 2.43
CA SER A 52 5.47 12.61 2.39
C SER A 52 5.54 11.82 3.70
N SER A 53 5.03 12.35 4.81
CA SER A 53 5.24 11.76 6.14
C SER A 53 4.72 10.32 6.25
N ASP A 54 3.67 9.97 5.52
CA ASP A 54 3.08 8.63 5.55
C ASP A 54 3.67 7.68 4.50
N ASN A 55 4.54 8.16 3.62
CA ASN A 55 4.94 7.37 2.43
C ASN A 55 5.55 6.03 2.77
N ARG A 56 6.43 5.96 3.78
CA ARG A 56 7.08 4.70 4.14
C ARG A 56 6.09 3.68 4.68
N VAL A 57 5.16 4.14 5.52
CA VAL A 57 4.10 3.28 6.06
C VAL A 57 3.17 2.80 4.95
N LYS A 58 2.77 3.69 4.05
CA LYS A 58 1.90 3.32 2.92
C LYS A 58 2.57 2.31 1.99
N ASP A 59 3.87 2.46 1.75
CA ASP A 59 4.63 1.48 0.97
C ASP A 59 4.66 0.11 1.65
N LEU A 60 4.85 0.08 2.98
CA LEU A 60 4.80 -1.17 3.73
C LEU A 60 3.41 -1.81 3.67
N ILE A 61 2.36 -1.02 3.76
CA ILE A 61 0.98 -1.52 3.63
C ILE A 61 0.81 -2.20 2.28
N LEU A 62 1.27 -1.57 1.21
CA LEU A 62 1.22 -2.18 -0.12
C LEU A 62 1.97 -3.52 -0.15
N GLY A 63 3.18 -3.55 0.39
CA GLY A 63 4.00 -4.76 0.43
C GLY A 63 3.33 -5.90 1.20
N TYR A 64 2.84 -5.61 2.39
CA TYR A 64 2.18 -6.63 3.20
C TYR A 64 0.84 -7.07 2.61
N PHE A 65 0.13 -6.17 1.93
CA PHE A 65 -1.07 -6.55 1.19
C PHE A 65 -0.76 -7.64 0.15
N PHE A 66 0.29 -7.44 -0.65
CA PHE A 66 0.69 -8.43 -1.66
C PHE A 66 1.24 -9.71 -1.03
N ALA A 67 1.79 -9.62 0.17
CA ALA A 67 2.22 -10.81 0.94
C ALA A 67 1.05 -11.55 1.59
N GLU A 68 -0.16 -11.01 1.46
CA GLU A 68 -1.36 -11.53 2.12
C GLU A 68 -1.23 -11.54 3.65
N ASP A 69 -0.38 -10.68 4.19
CA ASP A 69 -0.24 -10.47 5.63
C ASP A 69 -1.19 -9.37 6.06
N TYR A 70 -2.47 -9.70 6.10
CA TYR A 70 -3.53 -8.73 6.38
C TYR A 70 -3.50 -8.20 7.81
N ASN A 71 -3.03 -9.00 8.76
CA ASN A 71 -2.86 -8.54 10.14
C ASN A 71 -1.87 -7.37 10.19
N LYS A 72 -0.76 -7.49 9.44
CA LYS A 72 0.25 -6.44 9.40
C LYS A 72 -0.27 -5.18 8.72
N VAL A 73 -1.06 -5.33 7.66
CA VAL A 73 -1.71 -4.19 7.00
C VAL A 73 -2.57 -3.41 7.99
N VAL A 74 -3.42 -4.11 8.73
CA VAL A 74 -4.32 -3.46 9.70
C VAL A 74 -3.53 -2.82 10.84
N GLU A 75 -2.49 -3.48 11.33
CA GLU A 75 -1.60 -2.92 12.35
C GLU A 75 -1.00 -1.58 11.90
N LEU A 76 -0.46 -1.56 10.68
CA LEU A 76 0.15 -0.36 10.11
C LEU A 76 -0.84 0.76 9.81
N SER A 77 -2.13 0.41 9.63
CA SER A 77 -3.16 1.42 9.34
C SER A 77 -3.28 2.48 10.42
N PHE A 78 -2.90 2.16 11.65
CA PHE A 78 -2.96 3.11 12.76
C PHE A 78 -1.88 4.19 12.69
N ASP A 79 -0.87 3.99 11.85
CA ASP A 79 0.24 4.93 11.71
C ASP A 79 0.05 5.89 10.53
N ILE A 80 -1.07 5.81 9.82
CA ILE A 80 -1.36 6.72 8.71
C ILE A 80 -2.07 7.95 9.23
N SER A 81 -1.56 9.13 8.85
CA SER A 81 -2.15 10.43 9.19
C SER A 81 -3.25 10.83 8.23
N VAL A 82 -3.06 10.56 6.94
CA VAL A 82 -3.99 10.97 5.88
C VAL A 82 -4.41 9.74 5.07
N MET A 83 -5.71 9.47 5.05
CA MET A 83 -6.28 8.41 4.24
C MET A 83 -6.42 8.86 2.79
N ASP A 84 -5.98 8.02 1.87
CA ASP A 84 -6.19 8.20 0.44
C ASP A 84 -6.93 6.97 -0.12
N PRO A 85 -7.42 7.04 -1.38
CA PRO A 85 -8.18 5.92 -1.94
C PRO A 85 -7.43 4.60 -1.96
N ARG A 86 -6.13 4.60 -2.28
CA ARG A 86 -5.35 3.36 -2.30
C ARG A 86 -5.28 2.74 -0.90
N SER A 87 -4.93 3.54 0.09
CA SER A 87 -4.84 3.05 1.47
C SER A 87 -6.18 2.51 1.94
N ILE A 88 -7.26 3.23 1.67
CA ILE A 88 -8.61 2.80 2.06
C ILE A 88 -8.94 1.44 1.45
N ALA A 89 -8.70 1.28 0.15
CA ALA A 89 -9.02 0.02 -0.54
C ALA A 89 -8.23 -1.16 0.04
N LEU A 90 -6.91 -0.98 0.23
CA LEU A 90 -6.05 -2.05 0.73
C LEU A 90 -6.37 -2.42 2.17
N ILE A 91 -6.63 -1.43 3.02
CA ILE A 91 -6.94 -1.67 4.44
C ILE A 91 -8.30 -2.32 4.59
N LEU A 92 -9.34 -1.82 3.90
CA LEU A 92 -10.67 -2.42 3.98
C LEU A 92 -10.68 -3.85 3.45
N TYR A 93 -10.00 -4.11 2.32
CA TYR A 93 -9.87 -5.47 1.83
C TYR A 93 -9.22 -6.38 2.88
N SER A 94 -8.14 -5.92 3.50
CA SER A 94 -7.44 -6.69 4.52
C SER A 94 -8.35 -6.97 5.72
N ARG A 95 -9.12 -5.98 6.17
CA ARG A 95 -10.07 -6.17 7.26
C ARG A 95 -11.14 -7.21 6.90
N SER A 96 -11.60 -7.20 5.64
CA SER A 96 -12.61 -8.17 5.19
C SER A 96 -12.04 -9.59 5.20
N GLN A 97 -10.78 -9.76 4.81
CA GLN A 97 -10.12 -11.07 4.85
C GLN A 97 -9.98 -11.59 6.28
N LEU A 98 -9.85 -10.68 7.25
CA LEU A 98 -9.80 -11.02 8.67
C LEU A 98 -11.19 -11.12 9.31
N LYS A 99 -12.25 -10.94 8.50
CA LYS A 99 -13.66 -11.01 8.94
C LYS A 99 -13.99 -9.99 10.01
N GLN A 100 -13.37 -8.81 9.93
CA GLN A 100 -13.66 -7.69 10.81
C GLN A 100 -14.87 -6.91 10.31
N ASP A 101 -15.56 -6.21 11.23
CA ASP A 101 -16.68 -5.34 10.89
C ASP A 101 -16.15 -4.06 10.21
N LEU A 102 -16.41 -3.93 8.91
CA LEU A 102 -15.90 -2.79 8.13
C LEU A 102 -16.54 -1.47 8.56
N GLU A 103 -17.83 -1.48 8.89
CA GLU A 103 -18.56 -0.25 9.25
C GLU A 103 -18.02 0.43 10.50
N MET A 104 -17.38 -0.32 11.37
CA MET A 104 -16.78 0.21 12.59
C MET A 104 -15.41 0.85 12.33
N SER A 105 -14.84 0.64 11.16
CA SER A 105 -13.48 1.10 10.87
C SER A 105 -13.42 2.58 10.47
N LYS A 106 -12.29 3.19 10.76
CA LYS A 106 -12.01 4.57 10.36
C LYS A 106 -12.01 4.70 8.83
N GLU A 107 -11.46 3.70 8.13
CA GLU A 107 -11.37 3.69 6.67
C GLU A 107 -12.75 3.71 6.03
N TYR A 108 -13.68 2.94 6.56
CA TYR A 108 -15.06 2.93 6.06
C TYR A 108 -15.72 4.29 6.21
N LYS A 109 -15.54 4.93 7.35
CA LYS A 109 -16.13 6.25 7.61
C LYS A 109 -15.58 7.29 6.65
N VAL A 110 -14.28 7.29 6.41
CA VAL A 110 -13.65 8.22 5.46
C VAL A 110 -14.12 7.92 4.03
N LEU A 111 -14.23 6.64 3.65
CA LEU A 111 -14.75 6.25 2.35
C LEU A 111 -16.13 6.86 2.11
N LYS A 112 -17.03 6.73 3.07
CA LYS A 112 -18.42 7.19 2.92
C LYS A 112 -18.56 8.70 3.00
N SER A 113 -17.67 9.40 3.71
CA SER A 113 -17.72 10.86 3.82
C SER A 113 -16.97 11.57 2.70
N ASP A 114 -15.76 11.10 2.37
CA ASP A 114 -14.85 11.87 1.49
C ASP A 114 -14.70 11.28 0.10
N TYR A 115 -14.93 9.96 -0.07
CA TYR A 115 -14.65 9.25 -1.31
C TYR A 115 -15.85 8.48 -1.87
N LYS A 116 -17.04 8.88 -1.49
CA LYS A 116 -18.30 8.24 -1.89
C LYS A 116 -18.46 8.18 -3.42
N GLU A 117 -18.01 9.23 -4.12
CA GLU A 117 -18.17 9.36 -5.57
C GLU A 117 -16.95 8.88 -6.35
N THR A 118 -16.06 8.13 -5.73
CA THR A 118 -14.83 7.67 -6.38
C THR A 118 -15.12 6.71 -7.53
N ASP A 119 -14.49 6.96 -8.69
CA ASP A 119 -14.45 6.01 -9.80
C ASP A 119 -13.41 4.95 -9.47
N TRP A 120 -13.85 3.85 -8.88
CA TRP A 120 -12.94 2.81 -8.41
C TRP A 120 -12.25 2.06 -9.54
N ALA A 121 -12.91 1.88 -10.69
CA ALA A 121 -12.26 1.23 -11.82
C ALA A 121 -11.02 2.00 -12.27
N GLN A 122 -11.14 3.32 -12.41
CA GLN A 122 -10.04 4.18 -12.78
C GLN A 122 -8.99 4.24 -11.66
N THR A 123 -9.42 4.33 -10.42
CA THR A 123 -8.54 4.45 -9.26
C THR A 123 -7.68 3.19 -9.08
N VAL A 124 -8.31 2.00 -9.13
CA VAL A 124 -7.58 0.72 -8.99
C VAL A 124 -6.62 0.51 -10.16
N ASP A 125 -7.01 0.94 -11.36
CA ASP A 125 -6.14 0.85 -12.53
C ASP A 125 -4.82 1.61 -12.30
N ARG A 126 -4.87 2.72 -11.59
CA ARG A 126 -3.69 3.53 -11.27
C ARG A 126 -2.79 2.90 -10.20
N PHE A 127 -3.22 1.82 -9.55
CA PHE A 127 -2.37 1.10 -8.60
C PHE A 127 -1.30 0.26 -9.31
N HIS A 128 -1.46 0.05 -10.63
CA HIS A 128 -0.50 -0.70 -11.45
C HIS A 128 -0.24 -2.11 -10.94
N ILE A 129 -1.31 -2.79 -10.51
CA ILE A 129 -1.23 -4.17 -10.06
C ILE A 129 -1.08 -5.08 -11.28
N GLN A 130 0.02 -5.82 -11.35
CA GLN A 130 0.31 -6.70 -12.49
C GLN A 130 -0.63 -7.90 -12.53
N SER A 131 -0.97 -8.48 -11.38
CA SER A 131 -1.86 -9.64 -11.31
C SER A 131 -3.29 -9.23 -11.61
N GLU A 132 -3.85 -9.79 -12.69
CA GLU A 132 -5.26 -9.57 -13.05
C GLU A 132 -6.20 -10.05 -11.96
N ASP A 133 -5.89 -11.19 -11.34
CA ASP A 133 -6.75 -11.76 -10.29
C ASP A 133 -6.81 -10.85 -9.06
N ILE A 134 -5.65 -10.35 -8.62
CA ILE A 134 -5.59 -9.46 -7.46
C ILE A 134 -6.33 -8.16 -7.78
N ARG A 135 -6.07 -7.59 -8.96
CA ARG A 135 -6.71 -6.33 -9.37
C ARG A 135 -8.24 -6.49 -9.43
N LYS A 136 -8.70 -7.56 -10.05
CA LYS A 136 -10.13 -7.84 -10.20
C LYS A 136 -10.80 -8.03 -8.83
N ASN A 137 -10.18 -8.83 -7.97
CA ASN A 137 -10.74 -9.11 -6.64
C ASN A 137 -10.82 -7.84 -5.80
N LEU A 138 -9.79 -7.01 -5.85
CA LEU A 138 -9.78 -5.74 -5.11
C LEU A 138 -10.87 -4.80 -5.63
N LEU A 139 -11.00 -4.68 -6.96
CA LEU A 139 -11.99 -3.80 -7.57
C LEU A 139 -13.42 -4.25 -7.23
N GLU A 140 -13.72 -5.53 -7.41
CA GLU A 140 -15.04 -6.07 -7.07
C GLU A 140 -15.39 -5.83 -5.61
N PHE A 141 -14.39 -6.03 -4.73
CA PHE A 141 -14.59 -5.81 -3.30
C PHE A 141 -14.92 -4.34 -3.01
N ILE A 142 -14.09 -3.41 -3.47
CA ILE A 142 -14.26 -2.00 -3.09
C ILE A 142 -15.51 -1.38 -3.71
N GLU A 143 -15.91 -1.82 -4.89
CA GLU A 143 -17.16 -1.36 -5.51
C GLU A 143 -18.38 -1.83 -4.74
N GLY A 144 -18.28 -2.92 -4.02
CA GLY A 144 -19.39 -3.49 -3.26
C GLY A 144 -19.50 -3.00 -1.82
N VAL A 145 -18.54 -2.23 -1.34
CA VAL A 145 -18.51 -1.74 0.05
C VAL A 145 -19.54 -0.64 0.32
#